data_aa7652b9fcef26cc2803d0652d522b83
#
_entry.id   aa7652b9fcef26cc2803d0652d522b83
#
_cell.length_a   1.000
_cell.length_b   1.000
_cell.length_c   1.000
_cell.angle_alpha   90.00
_cell.angle_beta   90.00
_cell.angle_gamma   90.00
#
_symmetry.space_group_name_H-M   'P 1'
#
loop_
_entity.id
_entity.type
_entity.pdbx_description
1 polymer ?
#
loop_
_entity_poly.entity_id
_entity_poly.type
_entity_poly.pdbx_seq_one_letter_code
_entity_poly.pdbx_strand_id
1 'polypeptide(L)'
;ERTARPTRGRRARTTTRAGLTTFPSDYAAMERQCRRALKAAVGDGVDLCELQFPPGGLDLAPGDLEGNVECNLTTERLRGVCRVFAELGVEKTTRVLFPDPTEMRLAMTGASPTPDGIRAPEQSETRAMFRDWKGRVDYVDAPNFMSVSGFDKILGTKKSIATRMRADDSAYVVAYPSANISELANTRDLYEDAVRGTGRAIVVCNGELERTRSNYYPPFWNAGEMGPLREFARAFEGVYVIVNFKGSNPAVLFRCYPEPWQVLRRRRDGSLERVTTFEKFESIKSVALDILPRYP
;
A
#
# COMPACT_ATOMS: atom_id res chain seq x y z
N GLU A 1 29.43 -16.03 25.81
CA GLU A 1 29.37 -14.56 25.76
C GLU A 1 28.86 -14.14 24.40
N ARG A 2 27.57 -13.74 24.31
CA ARG A 2 26.98 -13.16 23.12
C ARG A 2 27.09 -11.63 23.23
N THR A 3 27.99 -11.04 22.47
CA THR A 3 28.16 -9.61 22.37
C THR A 3 26.93 -9.01 21.61
N ALA A 4 26.14 -8.21 22.31
CA ALA A 4 25.05 -7.42 21.73
C ALA A 4 25.61 -6.38 20.74
N ARG A 5 25.16 -6.39 19.50
CA ARG A 5 25.42 -5.33 18.50
C ARG A 5 24.69 -4.05 18.91
N PRO A 6 25.34 -2.88 18.86
CA PRO A 6 24.69 -1.62 19.19
C PRO A 6 23.62 -1.27 18.14
N THR A 7 22.43 -0.95 18.62
CA THR A 7 21.34 -0.32 17.85
C THR A 7 21.84 1.00 17.28
N ARG A 8 21.90 1.11 15.95
CA ARG A 8 22.21 2.36 15.26
C ARG A 8 21.11 3.38 15.58
N GLY A 9 21.44 4.33 16.44
CA GLY A 9 20.57 5.46 16.77
C GLY A 9 20.12 6.20 15.49
N ARG A 10 18.83 6.41 15.38
CA ARG A 10 18.14 7.22 14.36
C ARG A 10 18.76 8.63 14.38
N ARG A 11 19.66 8.93 13.44
CA ARG A 11 20.19 10.30 13.28
C ARG A 11 19.04 11.22 12.86
N ALA A 12 18.66 12.13 13.73
CA ALA A 12 17.79 13.24 13.39
C ALA A 12 18.44 14.04 12.24
N ARG A 13 17.87 13.93 11.05
CA ARG A 13 18.29 14.73 9.90
C ARG A 13 17.75 16.13 10.09
N THR A 14 18.65 17.09 10.28
CA THR A 14 18.33 18.51 10.22
C THR A 14 17.86 18.80 8.79
N THR A 15 16.56 18.93 8.59
CA THR A 15 15.97 19.34 7.32
C THR A 15 16.31 20.80 7.08
N THR A 16 17.21 21.06 6.15
CA THR A 16 17.34 22.36 5.52
C THR A 16 15.95 22.78 5.03
N ARG A 17 15.53 24.00 5.31
CA ARG A 17 14.23 24.61 5.01
C ARG A 17 14.02 24.80 3.50
N ALA A 18 14.05 23.72 2.71
CA ALA A 18 13.47 23.67 1.40
C ALA A 18 11.94 23.60 1.59
N GLY A 19 11.17 24.34 0.80
CA GLY A 19 9.72 24.33 0.91
C GLY A 19 9.17 22.89 0.83
N LEU A 20 8.11 22.60 1.58
CA LEU A 20 7.45 21.28 1.55
C LEU A 20 6.99 20.94 0.13
N THR A 21 7.02 19.67 -0.21
CA THR A 21 6.52 19.16 -1.50
C THR A 21 5.07 19.61 -1.71
N THR A 22 4.81 20.21 -2.86
CA THR A 22 3.46 20.64 -3.27
C THR A 22 2.65 19.42 -3.71
N PHE A 23 1.32 19.51 -3.58
CA PHE A 23 0.42 18.49 -4.10
C PHE A 23 0.67 18.28 -5.61
N PRO A 24 0.67 17.04 -6.12
CA PRO A 24 1.00 16.76 -7.52
C PRO A 24 -0.06 17.33 -8.46
N SER A 25 0.39 17.91 -9.58
CA SER A 25 -0.49 18.45 -10.62
C SER A 25 -1.15 17.39 -11.49
N ASP A 26 -0.50 16.23 -11.59
CA ASP A 26 -0.88 15.14 -12.46
C ASP A 26 -0.26 13.81 -11.98
N TYR A 27 -0.66 12.70 -12.59
CA TYR A 27 -0.14 11.38 -12.22
C TYR A 27 1.36 11.21 -12.48
N ALA A 28 1.91 11.86 -13.49
CA ALA A 28 3.35 11.78 -13.74
C ALA A 28 4.14 12.48 -12.60
N ALA A 29 3.64 13.60 -12.09
CA ALA A 29 4.19 14.27 -10.92
C ALA A 29 4.02 13.40 -9.66
N MET A 30 2.83 12.82 -9.46
CA MET A 30 2.54 11.91 -8.36
C MET A 30 3.52 10.73 -8.35
N GLU A 31 3.69 10.03 -9.46
CA GLU A 31 4.60 8.89 -9.55
C GLU A 31 6.05 9.28 -9.28
N ARG A 32 6.52 10.43 -9.80
CA ARG A 32 7.88 10.92 -9.50
C ARG A 32 8.08 11.22 -8.03
N GLN A 33 7.09 11.87 -7.38
CA GLN A 33 7.13 12.16 -5.95
C GLN A 33 7.09 10.87 -5.13
N CYS A 34 6.20 9.94 -5.47
CA CYS A 34 6.06 8.65 -4.82
C CYS A 34 7.36 7.83 -4.88
N ARG A 35 7.98 7.73 -6.07
CA ARG A 35 9.28 7.04 -6.22
C ARG A 35 10.38 7.69 -5.39
N ARG A 36 10.45 9.03 -5.37
CA ARG A 36 11.43 9.75 -4.54
C ARG A 36 11.22 9.47 -3.05
N ALA A 37 9.98 9.52 -2.58
CA ALA A 37 9.62 9.26 -1.19
C ALA A 37 9.94 7.79 -0.80
N LEU A 38 9.57 6.83 -1.65
CA LEU A 38 9.85 5.42 -1.41
C LEU A 38 11.35 5.13 -1.39
N LYS A 39 12.12 5.72 -2.34
CA LYS A 39 13.59 5.60 -2.34
C LYS A 39 14.22 6.14 -1.06
N ALA A 40 13.72 7.25 -0.54
CA ALA A 40 14.19 7.83 0.71
C ALA A 40 13.85 6.92 1.90
N ALA A 41 12.60 6.44 1.99
CA ALA A 41 12.15 5.58 3.08
C ALA A 41 12.95 4.27 3.15
N VAL A 42 13.10 3.58 2.00
CA VAL A 42 13.91 2.36 1.93
C VAL A 42 15.38 2.64 2.28
N GLY A 43 15.93 3.77 1.79
CA GLY A 43 17.29 4.20 2.13
C GLY A 43 17.50 4.52 3.61
N ASP A 44 16.46 4.98 4.30
CA ASP A 44 16.47 5.24 5.75
C ASP A 44 16.15 3.96 6.58
N GLY A 45 15.93 2.81 5.90
CA GLY A 45 15.71 1.51 6.55
C GLY A 45 14.27 1.29 7.03
N VAL A 46 13.30 2.00 6.44
CA VAL A 46 11.87 1.74 6.70
C VAL A 46 11.50 0.41 6.07
N ASP A 47 11.07 -0.55 6.88
CA ASP A 47 10.75 -1.92 6.46
C ASP A 47 9.25 -2.14 6.17
N LEU A 48 8.38 -1.25 6.64
CA LEU A 48 6.94 -1.26 6.38
C LEU A 48 6.50 0.09 5.79
N CYS A 49 6.30 0.12 4.48
CA CYS A 49 5.97 1.32 3.71
C CYS A 49 4.52 1.29 3.21
N GLU A 50 3.76 2.36 3.44
CA GLU A 50 2.42 2.54 2.90
C GLU A 50 2.42 3.57 1.77
N LEU A 51 1.84 3.19 0.65
CA LEU A 51 1.51 4.06 -0.47
C LEU A 51 -0.01 4.05 -0.65
N GLN A 52 -0.64 5.21 -0.56
CA GLN A 52 -2.08 5.35 -0.70
C GLN A 52 -2.40 6.56 -1.58
N PHE A 53 -3.07 6.36 -2.69
CA PHE A 53 -3.45 7.43 -3.61
C PHE A 53 -4.67 7.05 -4.45
N PRO A 54 -5.49 8.03 -4.87
CA PRO A 54 -6.64 7.76 -5.73
C PRO A 54 -6.16 7.31 -7.12
N PRO A 55 -6.66 6.18 -7.63
CA PRO A 55 -6.20 5.64 -8.91
C PRO A 55 -6.77 6.35 -10.14
N GLY A 56 -8.00 6.84 -10.09
CA GLY A 56 -8.75 7.33 -11.25
C GLY A 56 -8.85 8.85 -11.41
N GLY A 57 -8.40 9.61 -10.41
CA GLY A 57 -8.38 11.08 -10.41
C GLY A 57 -7.80 11.57 -9.11
N LEU A 58 -6.84 12.51 -9.15
CA LEU A 58 -6.17 12.98 -7.93
C LEU A 58 -7.10 13.71 -6.93
N ASP A 59 -8.31 14.05 -7.34
CA ASP A 59 -9.35 14.68 -6.56
C ASP A 59 -10.44 13.70 -6.08
N LEU A 60 -10.40 12.44 -6.51
CA LEU A 60 -11.35 11.42 -6.08
C LEU A 60 -11.14 11.03 -4.62
N ALA A 61 -12.24 10.93 -3.89
CA ALA A 61 -12.21 10.39 -2.52
C ALA A 61 -12.33 8.86 -2.51
N PRO A 62 -11.95 8.19 -1.40
CA PRO A 62 -12.17 6.75 -1.25
C PRO A 62 -13.63 6.38 -1.51
N GLY A 63 -13.86 5.35 -2.32
CA GLY A 63 -15.20 4.87 -2.71
C GLY A 63 -15.83 5.56 -3.92
N ASP A 64 -15.14 6.52 -4.58
CA ASP A 64 -15.64 7.13 -5.83
C ASP A 64 -15.48 6.21 -7.04
N LEU A 65 -14.55 5.28 -6.97
CA LEU A 65 -14.36 4.21 -7.94
C LEU A 65 -14.47 2.87 -7.22
N GLU A 66 -15.02 1.88 -7.91
CA GLU A 66 -15.18 0.54 -7.37
C GLU A 66 -14.87 -0.54 -8.42
N GLY A 67 -14.57 -1.72 -7.93
CA GLY A 67 -14.46 -2.94 -8.72
C GLY A 67 -13.29 -2.93 -9.71
N ASN A 68 -13.55 -3.50 -10.90
CA ASN A 68 -12.50 -3.76 -11.89
C ASN A 68 -11.79 -2.50 -12.42
N VAL A 69 -12.49 -1.37 -12.49
CA VAL A 69 -11.92 -0.10 -12.96
C VAL A 69 -10.87 0.38 -11.96
N GLU A 70 -11.20 0.37 -10.67
CA GLU A 70 -10.27 0.78 -9.62
C GLU A 70 -9.04 -0.13 -9.58
N CYS A 71 -9.23 -1.45 -9.63
CA CYS A 71 -8.13 -2.43 -9.63
C CYS A 71 -7.19 -2.23 -10.84
N ASN A 72 -7.74 -1.97 -12.04
CA ASN A 72 -6.93 -1.73 -13.23
C ASN A 72 -6.09 -0.47 -13.11
N LEU A 73 -6.71 0.64 -12.71
CA LEU A 73 -6.01 1.91 -12.55
C LEU A 73 -4.96 1.83 -11.42
N THR A 74 -5.30 1.16 -10.31
CA THR A 74 -4.34 0.89 -9.24
C THR A 74 -3.14 0.10 -9.74
N THR A 75 -3.38 -0.95 -10.55
CA THR A 75 -2.31 -1.78 -11.13
C THR A 75 -1.42 -0.97 -12.08
N GLU A 76 -2.01 -0.08 -12.89
CA GLU A 76 -1.25 0.83 -13.76
C GLU A 76 -0.34 1.76 -12.94
N ARG A 77 -0.89 2.41 -11.92
CA ARG A 77 -0.12 3.32 -11.05
C ARG A 77 0.95 2.58 -10.27
N LEU A 78 0.62 1.40 -9.76
CA LEU A 78 1.58 0.52 -9.09
C LEU A 78 2.75 0.18 -10.02
N ARG A 79 2.48 -0.15 -11.30
CA ARG A 79 3.53 -0.44 -12.28
C ARG A 79 4.44 0.77 -12.52
N GLY A 80 3.86 1.99 -12.54
CA GLY A 80 4.61 3.24 -12.62
C GLY A 80 5.54 3.45 -11.42
N VAL A 81 5.03 3.20 -10.20
CA VAL A 81 5.80 3.31 -8.96
C VAL A 81 6.91 2.26 -8.89
N CYS A 82 6.66 1.03 -9.32
CA CYS A 82 7.64 -0.06 -9.31
C CYS A 82 8.92 0.23 -10.10
N ARG A 83 8.94 1.26 -10.97
CA ARG A 83 10.17 1.72 -11.63
C ARG A 83 11.27 2.11 -10.63
N VAL A 84 10.91 2.47 -9.39
CA VAL A 84 11.89 2.77 -8.34
C VAL A 84 12.84 1.61 -8.06
N PHE A 85 12.38 0.36 -8.18
CA PHE A 85 13.21 -0.82 -7.93
C PHE A 85 14.25 -1.05 -9.03
N ALA A 86 13.95 -0.65 -10.29
CA ALA A 86 14.95 -0.59 -11.35
C ALA A 86 15.98 0.52 -11.09
N GLU A 87 15.53 1.69 -10.61
CA GLU A 87 16.42 2.79 -10.22
C GLU A 87 17.34 2.42 -9.03
N LEU A 88 16.88 1.53 -8.16
CA LEU A 88 17.64 0.98 -7.02
C LEU A 88 18.52 -0.22 -7.40
N GLY A 89 18.40 -0.72 -8.63
CA GLY A 89 19.15 -1.90 -9.11
C GLY A 89 18.66 -3.24 -8.55
N VAL A 90 17.47 -3.29 -7.93
CA VAL A 90 16.90 -4.48 -7.27
C VAL A 90 15.64 -5.03 -7.94
N GLU A 91 15.29 -4.57 -9.14
CA GLU A 91 14.07 -4.98 -9.85
C GLU A 91 13.94 -6.51 -9.94
N LYS A 92 15.02 -7.21 -10.32
CA LYS A 92 15.02 -8.68 -10.51
C LYS A 92 14.75 -9.46 -9.22
N THR A 93 15.08 -8.88 -8.09
CA THR A 93 14.90 -9.45 -6.75
C THR A 93 13.74 -8.84 -5.99
N THR A 94 13.00 -7.91 -6.61
CA THR A 94 11.74 -7.39 -6.07
C THR A 94 10.60 -8.31 -6.48
N ARG A 95 9.73 -8.64 -5.52
CA ARG A 95 8.55 -9.47 -5.75
C ARG A 95 7.29 -8.62 -5.59
N VAL A 96 6.43 -8.63 -6.61
CA VAL A 96 5.10 -8.04 -6.56
C VAL A 96 4.09 -9.12 -6.22
N LEU A 97 3.29 -8.86 -5.20
CA LEU A 97 2.29 -9.78 -4.64
C LEU A 97 0.89 -9.21 -4.92
N PHE A 98 0.14 -9.89 -5.76
CA PHE A 98 -1.26 -9.58 -6.01
C PHE A 98 -2.18 -10.24 -4.97
N PRO A 99 -3.44 -9.81 -4.81
CA PRO A 99 -4.34 -10.40 -3.84
C PRO A 99 -4.46 -11.93 -4.00
N ASP A 100 -4.69 -12.39 -5.23
CA ASP A 100 -4.91 -13.79 -5.55
C ASP A 100 -4.29 -14.19 -6.92
N PRO A 101 -4.28 -15.49 -7.28
CA PRO A 101 -3.76 -15.98 -8.56
C PRO A 101 -4.49 -15.42 -9.79
N THR A 102 -5.76 -15.03 -9.67
CA THR A 102 -6.55 -14.49 -10.78
C THR A 102 -6.08 -13.08 -11.10
N GLU A 103 -5.99 -12.21 -10.08
CA GLU A 103 -5.47 -10.85 -10.23
C GLU A 103 -4.01 -10.86 -10.73
N MET A 104 -3.18 -11.76 -10.19
CA MET A 104 -1.81 -11.96 -10.69
C MET A 104 -1.80 -12.31 -12.19
N ARG A 105 -2.63 -13.26 -12.61
CA ARG A 105 -2.71 -13.66 -14.03
C ARG A 105 -3.19 -12.52 -14.90
N LEU A 106 -4.20 -11.76 -14.46
CA LEU A 106 -4.69 -10.59 -15.16
C LEU A 106 -3.58 -9.55 -15.36
N ALA A 107 -2.83 -9.24 -14.32
CA ALA A 107 -1.72 -8.30 -14.38
C ALA A 107 -0.62 -8.75 -15.35
N MET A 108 -0.37 -10.06 -15.46
CA MET A 108 0.68 -10.63 -16.30
C MET A 108 0.24 -10.86 -17.75
N THR A 109 -0.99 -11.29 -17.98
CA THR A 109 -1.43 -11.77 -19.30
C THR A 109 -2.54 -10.96 -19.95
N GLY A 110 -3.25 -10.14 -19.15
CA GLY A 110 -4.47 -9.45 -19.59
C GLY A 110 -5.68 -10.39 -19.80
N ALA A 111 -5.58 -11.66 -19.38
CA ALA A 111 -6.61 -12.66 -19.58
C ALA A 111 -7.26 -13.03 -18.25
N SER A 112 -8.60 -12.85 -18.15
CA SER A 112 -9.39 -13.44 -17.07
C SER A 112 -9.74 -14.88 -17.45
N PRO A 113 -9.56 -15.86 -16.57
CA PRO A 113 -10.20 -17.16 -16.75
C PRO A 113 -11.70 -16.96 -16.44
N THR A 114 -12.53 -16.86 -17.47
CA THR A 114 -13.96 -17.05 -17.31
C THR A 114 -14.23 -18.55 -17.24
N PRO A 115 -15.19 -19.03 -16.43
CA PRO A 115 -15.57 -20.44 -16.39
C PRO A 115 -15.90 -21.02 -17.77
N ASP A 116 -16.37 -20.17 -18.68
CA ASP A 116 -16.83 -20.53 -20.02
C ASP A 116 -15.80 -20.29 -21.13
N GLY A 117 -14.56 -19.90 -20.80
CA GLY A 117 -13.52 -19.61 -21.79
C GLY A 117 -13.80 -18.38 -22.67
N ILE A 118 -14.87 -17.63 -22.42
CA ILE A 118 -15.26 -16.46 -23.19
C ILE A 118 -14.54 -15.22 -22.63
N ARG A 119 -13.62 -14.66 -23.40
CA ARG A 119 -13.00 -13.36 -23.11
C ARG A 119 -14.05 -12.26 -23.25
N ALA A 120 -14.16 -11.42 -22.24
CA ALA A 120 -14.74 -10.10 -22.43
C ALA A 120 -13.71 -9.23 -23.19
N PRO A 121 -13.95 -8.84 -24.44
CA PRO A 121 -12.93 -8.20 -25.30
C PRO A 121 -12.40 -6.86 -24.74
N GLU A 122 -13.21 -6.15 -23.99
CA GLU A 122 -12.90 -4.82 -23.46
C GLU A 122 -11.98 -4.80 -22.25
N GLN A 123 -11.67 -5.96 -21.68
CA GLN A 123 -10.89 -6.04 -20.44
C GLN A 123 -9.42 -6.47 -20.67
N SER A 124 -9.03 -6.86 -21.87
CA SER A 124 -7.78 -7.59 -22.09
C SER A 124 -6.54 -6.70 -22.32
N GLU A 125 -6.69 -5.50 -22.89
CA GLU A 125 -5.52 -4.71 -23.32
C GLU A 125 -4.87 -3.89 -22.21
N THR A 126 -5.65 -3.43 -21.23
CA THR A 126 -5.17 -2.58 -20.16
C THR A 126 -4.56 -3.33 -18.97
N ARG A 127 -4.79 -4.63 -18.83
CA ARG A 127 -4.45 -5.40 -17.63
C ARG A 127 -3.10 -6.12 -17.66
N ALA A 128 -2.48 -6.36 -18.81
CA ALA A 128 -1.16 -7.02 -18.90
C ALA A 128 0.02 -6.10 -18.52
N MET A 129 -0.16 -5.27 -17.49
CA MET A 129 0.78 -4.19 -17.15
C MET A 129 2.09 -4.67 -16.56
N PHE A 130 2.11 -5.90 -16.07
CA PHE A 130 3.31 -6.54 -15.55
C PHE A 130 3.94 -7.56 -16.50
N ARG A 131 3.46 -7.67 -17.77
CA ARG A 131 4.04 -8.57 -18.77
C ARG A 131 5.56 -8.41 -18.91
N ASP A 132 6.04 -7.16 -18.93
CA ASP A 132 7.45 -6.82 -19.11
C ASP A 132 8.19 -6.57 -17.78
N TRP A 133 7.57 -6.94 -16.67
CA TRP A 133 8.20 -6.85 -15.36
C TRP A 133 9.34 -7.86 -15.25
N LYS A 134 10.55 -7.39 -14.94
CA LYS A 134 11.74 -8.24 -14.85
C LYS A 134 11.92 -8.90 -13.47
N GLY A 135 11.18 -8.41 -12.49
CA GLY A 135 11.16 -8.96 -11.13
C GLY A 135 10.25 -10.18 -11.03
N ARG A 136 9.93 -10.53 -9.81
CA ARG A 136 9.10 -11.68 -9.49
C ARG A 136 7.66 -11.27 -9.29
N VAL A 137 6.75 -12.17 -9.62
CA VAL A 137 5.31 -11.97 -9.39
C VAL A 137 4.77 -13.19 -8.68
N ASP A 138 3.91 -12.97 -7.69
CA ASP A 138 3.25 -13.99 -6.89
C ASP A 138 1.93 -13.41 -6.34
N TYR A 139 1.27 -14.10 -5.45
CA TYR A 139 0.01 -13.66 -4.82
C TYR A 139 0.06 -13.84 -3.30
N VAL A 140 -0.78 -13.07 -2.61
CA VAL A 140 -0.85 -13.08 -1.13
C VAL A 140 -1.66 -14.24 -0.63
N ASP A 141 -2.86 -14.44 -1.16
CA ASP A 141 -3.81 -15.46 -0.71
C ASP A 141 -4.21 -16.40 -1.85
N ALA A 142 -4.33 -17.69 -1.55
CA ALA A 142 -4.93 -18.64 -2.47
C ALA A 142 -6.46 -18.59 -2.27
N PRO A 143 -7.25 -18.50 -3.35
CA PRO A 143 -8.70 -18.58 -3.19
C PRO A 143 -9.07 -19.86 -2.43
N ASN A 144 -9.92 -19.73 -1.43
CA ASN A 144 -10.43 -20.84 -0.60
C ASN A 144 -11.22 -21.89 -1.40
N PHE A 145 -11.24 -21.79 -2.71
CA PHE A 145 -11.91 -22.76 -3.59
C PHE A 145 -11.34 -24.19 -3.48
N MET A 146 -10.09 -24.32 -3.06
CA MET A 146 -9.47 -25.62 -2.80
C MET A 146 -9.66 -26.11 -1.34
N SER A 147 -10.13 -25.27 -0.43
CA SER A 147 -10.47 -25.65 0.95
C SER A 147 -11.96 -26.00 1.09
N VAL A 148 -12.51 -26.79 0.17
CA VAL A 148 -13.89 -27.33 0.26
C VAL A 148 -14.04 -28.28 1.45
N SER A 149 -12.96 -28.71 2.06
CA SER A 149 -12.99 -29.42 3.32
C SER A 149 -12.41 -28.55 4.43
N GLY A 150 -13.24 -28.18 5.41
CA GLY A 150 -12.79 -27.55 6.66
C GLY A 150 -11.70 -28.33 7.42
N PHE A 151 -11.12 -29.34 6.80
CA PHE A 151 -10.03 -30.19 7.28
C PHE A 151 -8.71 -29.46 7.41
N ASP A 152 -8.39 -28.51 6.50
CA ASP A 152 -7.10 -27.79 6.56
C ASP A 152 -7.01 -26.84 7.77
N LYS A 153 -8.16 -26.31 8.23
CA LYS A 153 -8.22 -25.56 9.50
C LYS A 153 -8.00 -26.45 10.73
N ILE A 154 -8.37 -27.72 10.65
CA ILE A 154 -8.25 -28.69 11.76
C ILE A 154 -6.83 -29.27 11.82
N LEU A 155 -6.15 -29.41 10.69
CA LEU A 155 -4.81 -30.00 10.61
C LEU A 155 -3.67 -29.00 10.76
N GLY A 156 -3.94 -27.68 10.88
CA GLY A 156 -2.92 -26.66 11.14
C GLY A 156 -1.87 -26.50 10.02
N THR A 157 -2.14 -26.93 8.79
CA THR A 157 -1.17 -26.98 7.69
C THR A 157 -1.28 -25.81 6.72
N LYS A 158 -1.72 -24.62 7.17
CA LYS A 158 -1.63 -23.43 6.32
C LYS A 158 -0.15 -23.12 6.11
N LYS A 159 0.41 -23.46 4.95
CA LYS A 159 1.80 -23.09 4.60
C LYS A 159 1.90 -21.58 4.57
N SER A 160 2.81 -21.02 5.37
CA SER A 160 3.13 -19.59 5.34
C SER A 160 3.47 -19.15 3.92
N ILE A 161 3.03 -17.97 3.52
CA ILE A 161 3.43 -17.33 2.26
C ILE A 161 4.95 -17.26 2.13
N ALA A 162 5.68 -17.12 3.25
CA ALA A 162 7.14 -17.07 3.30
C ALA A 162 7.80 -18.30 2.67
N THR A 163 7.14 -19.47 2.66
CA THR A 163 7.68 -20.69 2.03
C THR A 163 7.82 -20.59 0.51
N ARG A 164 7.13 -19.65 -0.12
CA ARG A 164 7.21 -19.36 -1.56
C ARG A 164 8.23 -18.27 -1.88
N MET A 165 8.71 -17.57 -0.87
CA MET A 165 9.68 -16.48 -1.02
C MET A 165 11.10 -17.03 -1.21
N ARG A 166 11.95 -16.24 -1.88
CA ARG A 166 13.34 -16.63 -2.12
C ARG A 166 14.28 -15.91 -1.15
N ALA A 167 15.37 -16.56 -0.82
CA ALA A 167 16.38 -15.97 0.05
C ALA A 167 17.01 -14.68 -0.52
N ASP A 168 17.03 -14.54 -1.84
CA ASP A 168 17.53 -13.38 -2.58
C ASP A 168 16.45 -12.34 -2.91
N ASP A 169 15.20 -12.45 -2.42
CA ASP A 169 14.22 -11.39 -2.53
C ASP A 169 14.70 -10.15 -1.75
N SER A 170 14.71 -8.98 -2.37
CA SER A 170 15.18 -7.72 -1.75
C SER A 170 14.04 -6.87 -1.22
N ALA A 171 12.87 -6.94 -1.84
CA ALA A 171 11.68 -6.19 -1.44
C ALA A 171 10.41 -6.91 -1.88
N TYR A 172 9.32 -6.64 -1.17
CA TYR A 172 7.99 -7.13 -1.47
C TYR A 172 7.04 -5.96 -1.67
N VAL A 173 6.31 -5.96 -2.77
CA VAL A 173 5.28 -4.96 -3.07
C VAL A 173 3.94 -5.66 -3.05
N VAL A 174 3.08 -5.31 -2.11
CA VAL A 174 1.76 -5.90 -1.93
C VAL A 174 0.72 -4.98 -2.53
N ALA A 175 0.04 -5.45 -3.55
CA ALA A 175 -0.97 -4.69 -4.27
C ALA A 175 -2.32 -4.79 -3.55
N TYR A 176 -2.89 -3.66 -3.21
CA TYR A 176 -4.26 -3.46 -2.67
C TYR A 176 -4.81 -4.59 -1.77
N PRO A 177 -4.16 -4.92 -0.64
CA PRO A 177 -4.57 -6.04 0.23
C PRO A 177 -5.79 -5.71 1.12
N SER A 178 -6.61 -4.74 0.73
CA SER A 178 -7.74 -4.27 1.52
C SER A 178 -9.01 -5.10 1.35
N ALA A 179 -9.07 -5.90 0.29
CA ALA A 179 -10.28 -6.62 -0.05
C ALA A 179 -10.62 -7.72 0.96
N ASN A 180 -9.61 -8.26 1.68
CA ASN A 180 -9.80 -9.37 2.61
C ASN A 180 -8.83 -9.30 3.80
N ILE A 181 -9.35 -9.52 5.01
CA ILE A 181 -8.55 -9.58 6.24
C ILE A 181 -7.45 -10.65 6.14
N SER A 182 -7.70 -11.76 5.44
CA SER A 182 -6.71 -12.82 5.25
C SER A 182 -5.49 -12.37 4.45
N GLU A 183 -5.65 -11.45 3.51
CA GLU A 183 -4.54 -10.89 2.73
C GLU A 183 -3.60 -10.06 3.63
N LEU A 184 -4.17 -9.24 4.52
CA LEU A 184 -3.37 -8.48 5.47
C LEU A 184 -2.71 -9.41 6.51
N ALA A 185 -3.40 -10.46 6.95
CA ALA A 185 -2.83 -11.48 7.84
C ALA A 185 -1.65 -12.20 7.19
N ASN A 186 -1.78 -12.63 5.94
CA ASN A 186 -0.70 -13.25 5.20
C ASN A 186 0.48 -12.27 4.95
N THR A 187 0.18 -10.98 4.76
CA THR A 187 1.22 -9.94 4.66
C THR A 187 1.97 -9.77 5.97
N ARG A 188 1.28 -9.85 7.12
CA ARG A 188 1.91 -9.85 8.45
C ARG A 188 2.78 -11.09 8.63
N ASP A 189 2.27 -12.26 8.29
CA ASP A 189 3.04 -13.51 8.39
C ASP A 189 4.30 -13.46 7.51
N LEU A 190 4.20 -12.89 6.29
CA LEU A 190 5.36 -12.61 5.45
C LEU A 190 6.37 -11.67 6.12
N TYR A 191 5.89 -10.62 6.78
CA TYR A 191 6.77 -9.70 7.51
C TYR A 191 7.52 -10.40 8.64
N GLU A 192 6.81 -11.14 9.48
CA GLU A 192 7.40 -11.83 10.61
C GLU A 192 8.43 -12.90 10.19
N ASP A 193 8.10 -13.67 9.14
CA ASP A 193 8.88 -14.83 8.73
C ASP A 193 10.04 -14.49 7.79
N ALA A 194 9.92 -13.41 6.98
CA ALA A 194 10.87 -13.17 5.89
C ALA A 194 11.47 -11.76 5.84
N VAL A 195 10.91 -10.78 6.56
CA VAL A 195 11.29 -9.37 6.42
C VAL A 195 11.87 -8.79 7.71
N ARG A 196 11.23 -9.01 8.83
CA ARG A 196 11.63 -8.41 10.12
C ARG A 196 13.10 -8.62 10.40
N GLY A 197 13.84 -7.52 10.59
CA GLY A 197 15.26 -7.53 10.93
C GLY A 197 16.22 -7.95 9.82
N THR A 198 15.75 -8.14 8.58
CA THR A 198 16.58 -8.55 7.44
C THR A 198 17.09 -7.39 6.59
N GLY A 199 16.57 -6.18 6.79
CA GLY A 199 16.85 -5.00 5.93
C GLY A 199 16.03 -4.98 4.63
N ARG A 200 15.11 -5.92 4.44
CA ARG A 200 14.13 -5.91 3.34
C ARG A 200 12.97 -5.01 3.69
N ALA A 201 12.17 -4.64 2.68
CA ALA A 201 10.97 -3.85 2.90
C ALA A 201 9.72 -4.53 2.32
N ILE A 202 8.59 -4.32 3.00
CA ILE A 202 7.25 -4.51 2.45
C ILE A 202 6.68 -3.14 2.10
N VAL A 203 6.21 -2.99 0.87
CA VAL A 203 5.53 -1.81 0.37
C VAL A 203 4.09 -2.18 0.05
N VAL A 204 3.15 -1.71 0.85
CA VAL A 204 1.70 -1.88 0.60
C VAL A 204 1.21 -0.71 -0.24
N CYS A 205 0.60 -1.00 -1.38
CA CYS A 205 0.04 -0.01 -2.28
C CYS A 205 -1.48 -0.09 -2.28
N ASN A 206 -2.16 1.02 -1.97
CA ASN A 206 -3.61 1.13 -1.88
C ASN A 206 -4.26 0.04 -1.01
N GLY A 207 -3.62 -0.22 0.14
CA GLY A 207 -4.08 -1.24 1.09
C GLY A 207 -5.19 -0.78 2.02
N GLU A 208 -5.63 0.48 1.92
CA GLU A 208 -6.65 1.08 2.79
C GLU A 208 -6.47 0.71 4.28
N LEU A 209 -5.22 0.71 4.74
CA LEU A 209 -4.85 0.25 6.09
C LEU A 209 -5.63 0.97 7.20
N GLU A 210 -6.16 2.16 6.91
CA GLU A 210 -6.99 2.91 7.85
C GLU A 210 -8.27 2.16 8.23
N ARG A 211 -8.85 1.35 7.35
CA ARG A 211 -10.00 0.49 7.69
C ARG A 211 -9.66 -0.48 8.81
N THR A 212 -8.43 -1.00 8.79
CA THR A 212 -7.95 -1.91 9.86
C THR A 212 -7.52 -1.13 11.11
N ARG A 213 -6.88 0.04 10.97
CA ARG A 213 -6.44 0.90 12.09
C ARG A 213 -7.61 1.44 12.89
N SER A 214 -8.70 1.79 12.21
CA SER A 214 -9.92 2.32 12.81
C SER A 214 -10.83 1.20 13.34
N ASN A 215 -11.93 1.59 13.97
CA ASN A 215 -12.99 0.67 14.38
C ASN A 215 -14.02 0.44 13.25
N TYR A 216 -13.59 0.42 11.99
CA TYR A 216 -14.47 0.16 10.85
C TYR A 216 -15.10 -1.23 10.92
N TYR A 217 -14.30 -2.23 11.30
CA TYR A 217 -14.78 -3.58 11.49
C TYR A 217 -15.42 -3.76 12.87
N PRO A 218 -16.62 -4.39 12.95
CA PRO A 218 -17.26 -4.65 14.23
C PRO A 218 -16.36 -5.44 15.19
N PRO A 219 -16.44 -5.17 16.52
CA PRO A 219 -15.56 -5.83 17.52
C PRO A 219 -15.62 -7.34 17.55
N PHE A 220 -16.77 -7.93 17.16
CA PHE A 220 -16.99 -9.38 17.12
C PHE A 220 -16.48 -10.05 15.84
N TRP A 221 -16.11 -9.26 14.84
CA TRP A 221 -15.58 -9.79 13.59
C TRP A 221 -14.11 -10.21 13.80
N ASN A 222 -13.83 -11.52 13.71
CA ASN A 222 -12.48 -12.08 13.91
C ASN A 222 -11.76 -11.51 15.15
N ALA A 223 -12.44 -11.48 16.31
CA ALA A 223 -11.98 -10.80 17.51
C ALA A 223 -10.54 -11.18 17.93
N GLY A 224 -10.12 -12.43 17.69
CA GLY A 224 -8.78 -12.90 18.00
C GLY A 224 -7.68 -12.39 17.06
N GLU A 225 -7.99 -12.09 15.79
CA GLU A 225 -6.99 -11.68 14.79
C GLU A 225 -6.91 -10.17 14.60
N MET A 226 -8.02 -9.45 14.83
CA MET A 226 -8.09 -8.01 14.57
C MET A 226 -7.16 -7.16 15.44
N GLY A 227 -6.89 -7.58 16.68
CA GLY A 227 -5.93 -6.89 17.56
C GLY A 227 -4.53 -6.83 16.95
N PRO A 228 -3.91 -7.99 16.70
CA PRO A 228 -2.61 -8.08 16.06
C PRO A 228 -2.55 -7.42 14.68
N LEU A 229 -3.62 -7.50 13.86
CA LEU A 229 -3.67 -6.84 12.56
C LEU A 229 -3.73 -5.31 12.65
N ARG A 230 -4.42 -4.77 13.65
CA ARG A 230 -4.42 -3.32 13.92
C ARG A 230 -3.03 -2.82 14.29
N GLU A 231 -2.34 -3.56 15.14
CA GLU A 231 -0.96 -3.22 15.52
C GLU A 231 -0.03 -3.28 14.32
N PHE A 232 -0.14 -4.32 13.50
CA PHE A 232 0.61 -4.45 12.27
C PHE A 232 0.30 -3.31 11.30
N ALA A 233 -0.96 -2.98 11.07
CA ALA A 233 -1.36 -1.86 10.21
C ALA A 233 -0.82 -0.51 10.74
N ARG A 234 -0.74 -0.31 12.05
CA ARG A 234 -0.17 0.90 12.66
C ARG A 234 1.35 1.00 12.54
N ALA A 235 2.03 -0.12 12.33
CA ALA A 235 3.48 -0.13 12.17
C ALA A 235 3.94 0.43 10.82
N PHE A 236 3.04 0.53 9.82
CA PHE A 236 3.38 1.07 8.52
C PHE A 236 3.64 2.58 8.58
N GLU A 237 4.77 2.99 8.02
CA GLU A 237 5.07 4.41 7.75
C GLU A 237 4.32 4.86 6.50
N GLY A 238 3.54 5.94 6.61
CA GLY A 238 2.92 6.58 5.45
C GLY A 238 3.97 7.25 4.59
N VAL A 239 4.45 6.57 3.56
CA VAL A 239 5.55 7.07 2.71
C VAL A 239 5.03 8.03 1.65
N TYR A 240 3.94 7.67 0.98
CA TYR A 240 3.27 8.58 0.06
C TYR A 240 1.76 8.38 0.18
N VAL A 241 1.07 9.38 0.68
CA VAL A 241 -0.36 9.27 0.99
C VAL A 241 -1.12 10.47 0.47
N ILE A 242 -2.18 10.21 -0.29
CA ILE A 242 -3.18 11.17 -0.72
C ILE A 242 -4.55 10.64 -0.32
N VAL A 243 -5.24 11.34 0.57
CA VAL A 243 -6.64 11.06 0.95
C VAL A 243 -7.46 12.32 0.81
N ASN A 244 -8.45 12.28 -0.08
CA ASN A 244 -9.37 13.40 -0.29
C ASN A 244 -10.57 13.29 0.65
N PHE A 245 -10.95 14.42 1.24
CA PHE A 245 -12.16 14.61 2.03
C PHE A 245 -13.17 15.38 1.22
N LYS A 246 -14.40 14.86 1.14
CA LYS A 246 -15.57 15.52 0.52
C LYS A 246 -16.40 16.27 1.58
N GLY A 247 -17.42 16.95 1.15
CA GLY A 247 -18.37 17.66 1.99
C GLY A 247 -18.30 19.18 1.86
N SER A 248 -18.81 19.90 2.85
CA SER A 248 -18.86 21.37 2.83
C SER A 248 -17.47 22.02 2.88
N ASN A 249 -16.50 21.29 3.43
CA ASN A 249 -15.13 21.75 3.61
C ASN A 249 -14.14 20.77 2.96
N PRO A 250 -14.09 20.68 1.61
CA PRO A 250 -13.26 19.72 0.93
C PRO A 250 -11.76 19.99 1.19
N ALA A 251 -11.03 18.91 1.44
CA ALA A 251 -9.63 18.99 1.83
C ALA A 251 -8.86 17.75 1.35
N VAL A 252 -7.55 17.78 1.49
CA VAL A 252 -6.65 16.67 1.20
C VAL A 252 -5.71 16.46 2.37
N LEU A 253 -5.57 15.23 2.83
CA LEU A 253 -4.46 14.79 3.64
C LEU A 253 -3.36 14.32 2.69
N PHE A 254 -2.18 14.94 2.79
CA PHE A 254 -1.06 14.66 1.90
C PHE A 254 0.21 14.34 2.69
N ARG A 255 0.91 13.30 2.30
CA ARG A 255 2.21 12.92 2.83
C ARG A 255 3.18 12.62 1.69
N CYS A 256 4.38 13.14 1.79
CA CYS A 256 5.51 12.80 0.93
C CYS A 256 6.76 12.66 1.81
N TYR A 257 7.13 11.42 2.15
CA TYR A 257 8.26 11.13 3.03
C TYR A 257 9.58 11.74 2.49
N PRO A 258 10.46 12.28 3.37
CA PRO A 258 10.39 12.28 4.84
C PRO A 258 9.67 13.51 5.44
N GLU A 259 9.00 14.31 4.64
CA GLU A 259 8.34 15.53 5.06
C GLU A 259 7.14 15.26 6.00
N PRO A 260 6.69 16.23 6.83
CA PRO A 260 5.54 16.08 7.68
C PRO A 260 4.25 15.85 6.87
N TRP A 261 3.22 15.36 7.53
CA TRP A 261 1.87 15.31 7.01
C TRP A 261 1.34 16.71 6.79
N GLN A 262 0.63 16.92 5.69
CA GLN A 262 0.05 18.20 5.30
C GLN A 262 -1.46 18.07 5.20
N VAL A 263 -2.22 19.00 5.76
CA VAL A 263 -3.64 19.17 5.49
C VAL A 263 -3.80 20.35 4.56
N LEU A 264 -4.38 20.08 3.39
CA LEU A 264 -4.58 21.04 2.32
C LEU A 264 -6.07 21.31 2.15
N ARG A 265 -6.50 22.56 2.25
CA ARG A 265 -7.87 23.00 1.97
C ARG A 265 -8.08 23.17 0.49
N ARG A 266 -9.15 22.60 -0.05
CA ARG A 266 -9.54 22.86 -1.44
C ARG A 266 -10.43 24.10 -1.50
N ARG A 267 -9.94 25.13 -2.16
CA ARG A 267 -10.69 26.37 -2.38
C ARG A 267 -11.71 26.22 -3.49
N ARG A 268 -12.67 27.17 -3.61
CA ARG A 268 -13.72 27.15 -4.64
C ARG A 268 -13.18 27.22 -6.08
N ASP A 269 -12.00 27.81 -6.27
CA ASP A 269 -11.31 27.88 -7.55
C ASP A 269 -10.50 26.60 -7.87
N GLY A 270 -10.60 25.57 -7.03
CA GLY A 270 -9.87 24.31 -7.17
C GLY A 270 -8.45 24.33 -6.62
N SER A 271 -7.92 25.49 -6.23
CA SER A 271 -6.59 25.59 -5.64
C SER A 271 -6.51 24.91 -4.27
N LEU A 272 -5.31 24.49 -3.89
CA LEU A 272 -5.05 23.87 -2.60
C LEU A 272 -4.18 24.80 -1.74
N GLU A 273 -4.69 25.07 -0.55
CA GLU A 273 -3.99 25.87 0.46
C GLU A 273 -3.64 24.99 1.66
N ARG A 274 -2.36 25.01 2.05
CA ARG A 274 -1.90 24.29 3.24
C ARG A 274 -2.39 25.02 4.50
N VAL A 275 -3.21 24.33 5.29
CA VAL A 275 -3.78 24.91 6.52
C VAL A 275 -3.00 24.48 7.76
N THR A 276 -2.42 23.28 7.77
CA THR A 276 -1.58 22.81 8.88
C THR A 276 -0.66 21.66 8.46
N THR A 277 0.30 21.36 9.33
CA THR A 277 1.19 20.19 9.21
C THR A 277 1.34 19.51 10.57
N PHE A 278 1.63 18.21 10.57
CA PHE A 278 1.93 17.46 11.79
C PHE A 278 2.91 16.31 11.49
N GLU A 279 3.76 16.01 12.46
CA GLU A 279 4.81 14.99 12.30
C GLU A 279 4.25 13.57 12.43
N LYS A 280 3.29 13.36 13.33
CA LYS A 280 2.73 12.05 13.64
C LYS A 280 1.27 11.98 13.20
N PHE A 281 0.99 11.03 12.34
CA PHE A 281 -0.38 10.70 11.94
C PHE A 281 -1.10 9.92 13.04
N GLU A 282 -2.32 10.33 13.36
CA GLU A 282 -3.16 9.64 14.33
C GLU A 282 -4.25 8.81 13.64
N SER A 283 -5.13 9.47 12.88
CA SER A 283 -6.17 8.79 12.09
C SER A 283 -6.80 9.74 11.07
N ILE A 284 -7.39 9.19 10.02
CA ILE A 284 -8.22 9.96 9.06
C ILE A 284 -9.41 10.60 9.78
N LYS A 285 -9.99 9.91 10.77
CA LYS A 285 -11.10 10.42 11.57
C LYS A 285 -10.70 11.66 12.36
N SER A 286 -9.53 11.66 13.00
CA SER A 286 -9.02 12.83 13.72
C SER A 286 -8.81 14.02 12.77
N VAL A 287 -8.29 13.79 11.56
CA VAL A 287 -8.17 14.85 10.56
C VAL A 287 -9.54 15.43 10.20
N ALA A 288 -10.53 14.57 9.94
CA ALA A 288 -11.86 14.99 9.51
C ALA A 288 -12.65 15.72 10.60
N LEU A 289 -12.60 15.23 11.85
CA LEU A 289 -13.47 15.70 12.95
C LEU A 289 -12.81 16.71 13.88
N ASP A 290 -11.48 16.66 14.04
CA ASP A 290 -10.79 17.50 15.02
C ASP A 290 -9.94 18.59 14.35
N ILE A 291 -9.35 18.32 13.18
CA ILE A 291 -8.46 19.27 12.50
C ILE A 291 -9.24 20.14 11.52
N LEU A 292 -9.92 19.53 10.53
CA LEU A 292 -10.60 20.29 9.46
C LEU A 292 -11.63 21.30 9.97
N PRO A 293 -12.43 21.04 11.04
CA PRO A 293 -13.38 22.03 11.54
C PRO A 293 -12.75 23.31 12.10
N ARG A 294 -11.47 23.26 12.48
CA ARG A 294 -10.74 24.45 12.97
C ARG A 294 -10.34 25.42 11.86
N TYR A 295 -10.46 24.98 10.62
CA TYR A 295 -10.12 25.73 9.42
C TYR A 295 -11.32 25.79 8.47
N PRO A 296 -12.36 26.57 8.79
CA PRO A 296 -13.63 26.64 8.06
C PRO A 296 -13.49 27.26 6.65
#